data_bf75a1cb849ca08172b88088474821c1
#
_entry.id   bf75a1cb849ca08172b88088474821c1
#
_cell.length_a   1.000
_cell.length_b   1.000
_cell.length_c   1.000
_cell.angle_alpha   90.00
_cell.angle_beta   90.00
_cell.angle_gamma   90.00
#
_symmetry.space_group_name_H-M   'P 1'
#
loop_
_entity.id
_entity.type
_entity.pdbx_description
1 polymer ?
#
loop_
_entity_poly.entity_id
_entity_poly.type
_entity_poly.pdbx_seq_one_letter_code
_entity_poly.pdbx_strand_id
1 'polypeptide(L)'
;MSQLYTRPEFRRIAGEHWRPGGTEITDRLLALGRRWHDAGPEGRILDVGCGPGGSVRHLRQQGRQVWGLDTVLRPQWRAGTPAEAGVLPYLVADACAGLPLRDSVLDMILCECVLSVLPDTAAFLREARRVLRPGGLLACSDLYRRGEEGILVPQPAGCAAGARSRADWTALCEEAGFAVRHFEDASPALARLAAALVWYGARQSLREWGLCGPGCGGAEARPGYALWIAQKEE
;
A
#
# COMPACT_ATOMS: atom_id res chain seq x y z
N MET A 1 16.51 -11.80 -0.91
CA MET A 1 16.67 -10.78 -1.97
C MET A 1 16.43 -9.42 -1.33
N SER A 2 17.30 -8.41 -1.58
CA SER A 2 17.07 -7.08 -0.98
C SER A 2 15.87 -6.43 -1.64
N GLN A 3 14.91 -6.03 -0.85
CA GLN A 3 13.72 -5.34 -1.36
C GLN A 3 14.12 -3.93 -1.81
N LEU A 4 13.57 -3.47 -2.94
CA LEU A 4 13.97 -2.20 -3.57
C LEU A 4 13.83 -0.99 -2.64
N TYR A 5 12.77 -0.94 -1.83
CA TYR A 5 12.54 0.14 -0.88
C TYR A 5 13.59 0.22 0.25
N THR A 6 14.47 -0.79 0.37
CA THR A 6 15.59 -0.72 1.31
C THR A 6 16.81 0.03 0.75
N ARG A 7 16.84 0.29 -0.56
CA ARG A 7 17.99 0.90 -1.23
C ARG A 7 18.04 2.41 -1.04
N PRO A 8 19.19 2.97 -0.68
CA PRO A 8 19.34 4.41 -0.47
C PRO A 8 18.96 5.25 -1.71
N GLU A 9 19.32 4.80 -2.91
CA GLU A 9 19.01 5.47 -4.17
C GLU A 9 17.51 5.57 -4.40
N PHE A 10 16.79 4.47 -4.18
CA PHE A 10 15.34 4.45 -4.29
C PHE A 10 14.70 5.40 -3.28
N ARG A 11 15.10 5.33 -2.03
CA ARG A 11 14.57 6.18 -0.96
C ARG A 11 14.76 7.68 -1.25
N ARG A 12 15.92 8.06 -1.81
CA ARG A 12 16.20 9.42 -2.21
C ARG A 12 15.26 9.91 -3.32
N ILE A 13 14.91 9.04 -4.29
CA ILE A 13 14.07 9.37 -5.43
C ILE A 13 12.59 9.31 -5.08
N ALA A 14 12.17 8.29 -4.34
CA ALA A 14 10.78 8.10 -3.92
C ALA A 14 10.38 9.00 -2.73
N GLY A 15 11.35 9.74 -2.15
CA GLY A 15 11.09 10.66 -1.04
C GLY A 15 10.59 9.97 0.22
N GLU A 16 9.69 10.62 0.94
CA GLU A 16 9.18 10.15 2.24
C GLU A 16 8.13 9.03 2.14
N HIS A 17 7.69 8.65 0.94
CA HIS A 17 6.60 7.70 0.77
C HIS A 17 7.05 6.31 0.32
N TRP A 18 8.24 6.19 -0.26
CA TRP A 18 8.86 4.96 -0.79
C TRP A 18 7.96 4.16 -1.74
N ARG A 19 7.08 4.84 -2.45
CA ARG A 19 6.10 4.23 -3.37
C ARG A 19 5.70 5.17 -4.52
N PRO A 20 5.04 4.65 -5.57
CA PRO A 20 4.50 5.50 -6.64
C PRO A 20 3.44 6.49 -6.14
N GLY A 21 3.46 7.70 -6.67
CA GLY A 21 2.41 8.70 -6.50
C GLY A 21 2.34 9.42 -5.17
N GLY A 22 3.14 9.00 -4.15
CA GLY A 22 3.21 9.73 -2.88
C GLY A 22 1.84 10.06 -2.29
N THR A 23 1.65 11.28 -1.78
CA THR A 23 0.41 11.74 -1.16
C THR A 23 -0.77 11.84 -2.13
N GLU A 24 -0.54 12.02 -3.42
CA GLU A 24 -1.63 12.06 -4.43
C GLU A 24 -2.46 10.78 -4.41
N ILE A 25 -1.82 9.61 -4.27
CA ILE A 25 -2.50 8.32 -4.19
C ILE A 25 -3.25 8.19 -2.86
N THR A 26 -2.65 8.59 -1.73
CA THR A 26 -3.31 8.60 -0.43
C THR A 26 -4.58 9.46 -0.46
N ASP A 27 -4.48 10.69 -0.96
CA ASP A 27 -5.61 11.61 -1.06
C ASP A 27 -6.70 11.05 -2.01
N ARG A 28 -6.31 10.40 -3.09
CA ARG A 28 -7.23 9.74 -4.02
C ARG A 28 -7.97 8.59 -3.35
N LEU A 29 -7.28 7.73 -2.59
CA LEU A 29 -7.90 6.64 -1.83
C LEU A 29 -8.92 7.16 -0.81
N LEU A 30 -8.59 8.22 -0.07
CA LEU A 30 -9.52 8.83 0.86
C LEU A 30 -10.74 9.43 0.15
N ALA A 31 -10.52 10.14 -0.97
CA ALA A 31 -11.61 10.73 -1.75
C ALA A 31 -12.56 9.67 -2.31
N LEU A 32 -12.01 8.54 -2.79
CA LEU A 32 -12.81 7.42 -3.26
C LEU A 32 -13.57 6.75 -2.10
N GLY A 33 -12.89 6.50 -0.98
CA GLY A 33 -13.48 5.82 0.18
C GLY A 33 -14.72 6.54 0.72
N ARG A 34 -14.74 7.87 0.71
CA ARG A 34 -15.90 8.68 1.18
C ARG A 34 -17.22 8.32 0.49
N ARG A 35 -17.20 7.70 -0.66
CA ARG A 35 -18.41 7.28 -1.39
C ARG A 35 -19.15 6.15 -0.69
N TRP A 36 -18.46 5.34 0.11
CA TRP A 36 -19.00 4.15 0.76
C TRP A 36 -18.96 4.23 2.28
N HIS A 37 -18.04 5.00 2.83
CA HIS A 37 -17.92 5.24 4.26
C HIS A 37 -17.28 6.59 4.52
N ASP A 38 -18.06 7.55 4.98
CA ASP A 38 -17.55 8.86 5.40
C ASP A 38 -17.48 8.92 6.92
N ALA A 39 -16.34 8.55 7.46
CA ALA A 39 -16.06 8.63 8.89
C ALA A 39 -15.77 10.06 9.38
N GLY A 40 -15.84 11.05 8.50
CA GLY A 40 -15.49 12.42 8.83
C GLY A 40 -14.03 12.60 9.27
N PRO A 41 -13.68 13.74 9.90
CA PRO A 41 -12.34 14.01 10.41
C PRO A 41 -11.98 13.13 11.62
N GLU A 42 -12.97 12.68 12.40
CA GLU A 42 -12.78 11.84 13.60
C GLU A 42 -12.59 10.35 13.27
N GLY A 43 -12.75 9.96 12.01
CA GLY A 43 -12.55 8.59 11.57
C GLY A 43 -11.13 8.09 11.86
N ARG A 44 -11.03 6.88 12.44
CA ARG A 44 -9.78 6.26 12.86
C ARG A 44 -9.17 5.48 11.70
N ILE A 45 -7.98 5.88 11.29
CA ILE A 45 -7.25 5.32 10.16
C ILE A 45 -5.99 4.65 10.65
N LEU A 46 -5.71 3.43 10.18
CA LEU A 46 -4.43 2.75 10.36
C LEU A 46 -3.72 2.65 9.01
N ASP A 47 -2.50 3.15 8.92
CA ASP A 47 -1.60 2.97 7.76
C ASP A 47 -0.71 1.76 8.03
N VAL A 48 -1.01 0.62 7.39
CA VAL A 48 -0.26 -0.64 7.54
C VAL A 48 0.90 -0.67 6.56
N GLY A 49 2.09 -0.99 7.06
CA GLY A 49 3.32 -0.90 6.30
C GLY A 49 3.71 0.56 6.03
N CYS A 50 3.49 1.42 7.00
CA CYS A 50 3.62 2.88 6.86
C CYS A 50 5.05 3.37 6.53
N GLY A 51 6.05 2.48 6.56
CA GLY A 51 7.44 2.82 6.25
C GLY A 51 7.94 4.03 7.04
N PRO A 52 8.47 5.09 6.38
CA PRO A 52 8.96 6.28 7.06
C PRO A 52 7.85 7.18 7.63
N GLY A 53 6.57 6.84 7.42
CA GLY A 53 5.42 7.55 7.97
C GLY A 53 4.97 8.77 7.18
N GLY A 54 5.28 8.83 5.89
CA GLY A 54 4.91 9.97 5.03
C GLY A 54 3.39 10.18 4.97
N SER A 55 2.62 9.12 4.72
CA SER A 55 1.15 9.18 4.67
C SER A 55 0.55 9.54 6.04
N VAL A 56 1.10 8.98 7.11
CA VAL A 56 0.66 9.29 8.49
C VAL A 56 0.84 10.79 8.79
N ARG A 57 2.03 11.34 8.52
CA ARG A 57 2.26 12.79 8.74
C ARG A 57 1.36 13.66 7.88
N HIS A 58 1.24 13.35 6.59
CA HIS A 58 0.39 14.06 5.66
C HIS A 58 -1.06 14.14 6.14
N LEU A 59 -1.65 13.01 6.51
CA LEU A 59 -3.04 12.96 6.96
C LEU A 59 -3.25 13.60 8.32
N ARG A 60 -2.30 13.48 9.25
CA ARG A 60 -2.36 14.17 10.54
C ARG A 60 -2.27 15.69 10.39
N GLN A 61 -1.48 16.20 9.44
CA GLN A 61 -1.45 17.64 9.11
C GLN A 61 -2.79 18.13 8.57
N GLN A 62 -3.59 17.26 7.98
CA GLN A 62 -4.98 17.54 7.58
C GLN A 62 -6.00 17.38 8.71
N GLY A 63 -5.56 17.18 9.96
CA GLY A 63 -6.42 17.00 11.13
C GLY A 63 -7.04 15.61 11.27
N ARG A 64 -6.54 14.58 10.55
CA ARG A 64 -7.07 13.22 10.63
C ARG A 64 -6.49 12.42 11.79
N GLN A 65 -7.27 11.51 12.34
CA GLN A 65 -6.82 10.55 13.34
C GLN A 65 -6.18 9.35 12.66
N VAL A 66 -4.86 9.37 12.53
CA VAL A 66 -4.09 8.34 11.81
C VAL A 66 -2.96 7.80 12.68
N TRP A 67 -2.80 6.50 12.66
CA TRP A 67 -1.67 5.76 13.23
C TRP A 67 -0.96 4.97 12.13
N GLY A 68 0.35 4.80 12.27
CA GLY A 68 1.15 3.97 11.38
C GLY A 68 1.55 2.67 12.05
N LEU A 69 1.65 1.59 11.27
CA LEU A 69 2.17 0.30 11.70
C LEU A 69 3.20 -0.19 10.68
N ASP A 70 4.36 -0.63 11.17
CA ASP A 70 5.40 -1.28 10.35
C ASP A 70 6.09 -2.34 11.22
N THR A 71 6.70 -3.32 10.59
CA THR A 71 7.48 -4.37 11.29
C THR A 71 8.80 -3.85 11.85
N VAL A 72 9.26 -2.69 11.40
CA VAL A 72 10.55 -2.12 11.78
C VAL A 72 10.40 -0.69 12.30
N LEU A 73 10.96 -0.45 13.48
CA LEU A 73 11.07 0.92 14.03
C LEU A 73 11.88 1.82 13.07
N ARG A 74 11.30 2.96 12.68
CA ARG A 74 11.92 3.88 11.75
C ARG A 74 12.41 5.16 12.46
N PRO A 75 13.67 5.59 12.24
CA PRO A 75 14.16 6.86 12.80
C PRO A 75 13.30 8.08 12.41
N GLN A 76 12.72 8.05 11.20
CA GLN A 76 11.87 9.11 10.65
C GLN A 76 10.60 9.35 11.47
N TRP A 77 10.15 8.41 12.26
CA TRP A 77 8.95 8.56 13.09
C TRP A 77 9.13 9.63 14.19
N ARG A 78 10.37 9.85 14.62
CA ARG A 78 10.70 10.91 15.58
C ARG A 78 10.89 12.25 14.91
N ALA A 79 11.33 12.28 13.64
CA ALA A 79 11.55 13.49 12.88
C ALA A 79 10.19 14.05 12.42
N GLY A 80 9.72 15.13 13.01
CA GLY A 80 8.44 15.78 12.67
C GLY A 80 7.30 15.52 13.64
N THR A 81 7.58 14.82 14.75
CA THR A 81 6.71 14.79 15.92
C THR A 81 7.25 15.77 16.94
N PRO A 82 6.47 16.76 17.42
CA PRO A 82 6.93 17.66 18.47
C PRO A 82 7.44 16.86 19.68
N ALA A 83 8.57 17.26 20.25
CA ALA A 83 9.17 16.58 21.42
C ALA A 83 8.21 16.49 22.62
N GLU A 84 7.21 17.36 22.66
CA GLU A 84 6.16 17.45 23.68
C GLU A 84 4.99 16.47 23.44
N ALA A 85 4.93 15.80 22.27
CA ALA A 85 3.83 14.91 21.90
C ALA A 85 3.92 13.53 22.55
N GLY A 86 4.36 13.40 23.77
CA GLY A 86 4.40 12.20 24.66
C GLY A 86 4.27 10.79 24.04
N VAL A 87 3.45 10.58 23.02
CA VAL A 87 3.23 9.30 22.35
C VAL A 87 3.32 9.47 20.84
N LEU A 88 4.21 8.71 20.21
CA LEU A 88 4.31 8.67 18.74
C LEU A 88 3.09 7.93 18.16
N PRO A 89 2.52 8.40 17.03
CA PRO A 89 1.38 7.74 16.39
C PRO A 89 1.83 6.53 15.56
N TYR A 90 2.73 5.71 16.09
CA TYR A 90 3.30 4.57 15.37
C TYR A 90 3.41 3.35 16.26
N LEU A 91 3.18 2.18 15.65
CA LEU A 91 3.25 0.86 16.26
C LEU A 91 4.28 0.00 15.52
N VAL A 92 5.03 -0.81 16.26
CA VAL A 92 5.88 -1.85 15.68
C VAL A 92 5.18 -3.19 15.88
N ALA A 93 4.69 -3.79 14.78
CA ALA A 93 4.02 -5.09 14.80
C ALA A 93 4.04 -5.72 13.41
N ASP A 94 3.88 -7.05 13.37
CA ASP A 94 3.64 -7.81 12.14
C ASP A 94 2.13 -7.94 11.92
N ALA A 95 1.63 -7.34 10.86
CA ALA A 95 0.20 -7.36 10.53
C ALA A 95 -0.32 -8.77 10.18
N CYS A 96 0.56 -9.70 9.78
CA CYS A 96 0.19 -11.09 9.52
C CYS A 96 0.13 -11.93 10.80
N ALA A 97 0.81 -11.52 11.88
CA ALA A 97 0.80 -12.21 13.16
C ALA A 97 -0.33 -11.74 14.09
N GLY A 98 -1.05 -10.70 13.72
CA GLY A 98 -2.16 -10.11 14.46
C GLY A 98 -1.96 -8.61 14.72
N LEU A 99 -3.03 -7.85 14.53
CA LEU A 99 -3.02 -6.41 14.82
C LEU A 99 -3.28 -6.18 16.31
N PRO A 100 -2.45 -5.37 17.02
CA PRO A 100 -2.60 -5.12 18.48
C PRO A 100 -3.75 -4.13 18.75
N LEU A 101 -4.90 -4.39 18.18
CA LEU A 101 -6.10 -3.57 18.23
C LEU A 101 -7.32 -4.44 18.58
N ARG A 102 -8.30 -3.80 19.23
CA ARG A 102 -9.60 -4.44 19.51
C ARG A 102 -10.39 -4.60 18.22
N ASP A 103 -11.38 -5.48 18.24
CA ASP A 103 -12.32 -5.65 17.15
C ASP A 103 -13.12 -4.36 16.90
N SER A 104 -13.42 -4.09 15.64
CA SER A 104 -14.35 -3.04 15.21
C SER A 104 -14.02 -1.64 15.76
N VAL A 105 -12.73 -1.25 15.75
CA VAL A 105 -12.28 0.07 16.25
C VAL A 105 -11.87 1.03 15.15
N LEU A 106 -11.58 0.55 13.94
CA LEU A 106 -11.11 1.37 12.82
C LEU A 106 -12.23 1.63 11.81
N ASP A 107 -12.20 2.80 11.23
CA ASP A 107 -13.07 3.18 10.12
C ASP A 107 -12.40 2.88 8.78
N MET A 108 -11.05 2.95 8.72
CA MET A 108 -10.30 2.68 7.50
C MET A 108 -8.92 2.09 7.82
N ILE A 109 -8.49 1.17 6.98
CA ILE A 109 -7.09 0.75 6.87
C ILE A 109 -6.56 1.22 5.52
N LEU A 110 -5.43 1.94 5.54
CA LEU A 110 -4.61 2.19 4.35
C LEU A 110 -3.57 1.08 4.24
N CYS A 111 -3.37 0.57 3.02
CA CYS A 111 -2.38 -0.45 2.72
C CYS A 111 -1.76 -0.13 1.36
N GLU A 112 -0.64 0.60 1.36
CA GLU A 112 -0.04 1.18 0.17
C GLU A 112 1.30 0.53 -0.16
N CYS A 113 1.38 -0.26 -1.24
CA CYS A 113 2.54 -1.07 -1.66
C CYS A 113 2.97 -2.11 -0.61
N VAL A 114 2.03 -2.77 0.03
CA VAL A 114 2.28 -3.73 1.12
C VAL A 114 1.74 -5.12 0.81
N LEU A 115 0.53 -5.24 0.24
CA LEU A 115 -0.11 -6.54 0.01
C LEU A 115 0.74 -7.48 -0.83
N SER A 116 1.41 -6.97 -1.88
CA SER A 116 2.29 -7.75 -2.76
C SER A 116 3.58 -8.24 -2.08
N VAL A 117 3.92 -7.73 -0.90
CA VAL A 117 5.14 -8.11 -0.17
C VAL A 117 4.85 -8.82 1.16
N LEU A 118 3.59 -8.95 1.55
CA LEU A 118 3.21 -9.70 2.75
C LEU A 118 3.46 -11.20 2.58
N PRO A 119 4.00 -11.87 3.60
CA PRO A 119 4.19 -13.31 3.57
C PRO A 119 2.87 -14.10 3.61
N ASP A 120 1.86 -13.57 4.28
CA ASP A 120 0.52 -14.16 4.38
C ASP A 120 -0.56 -13.07 4.26
N THR A 121 -0.92 -12.76 3.02
CA THR A 121 -1.96 -11.76 2.71
C THR A 121 -3.33 -12.16 3.27
N ALA A 122 -3.65 -13.46 3.28
CA ALA A 122 -4.93 -13.93 3.80
C ALA A 122 -5.03 -13.74 5.32
N ALA A 123 -3.96 -14.01 6.07
CA ALA A 123 -3.91 -13.72 7.51
C ALA A 123 -4.10 -12.23 7.78
N PHE A 124 -3.41 -11.37 7.03
CA PHE A 124 -3.59 -9.92 7.15
C PHE A 124 -5.04 -9.48 6.85
N LEU A 125 -5.66 -9.99 5.80
CA LEU A 125 -7.04 -9.62 5.45
C LEU A 125 -8.04 -10.04 6.52
N ARG A 126 -7.87 -11.21 7.15
CA ARG A 126 -8.69 -11.63 8.31
C ARG A 126 -8.56 -10.66 9.48
N GLU A 127 -7.33 -10.23 9.80
CA GLU A 127 -7.07 -9.24 10.85
C GLU A 127 -7.62 -7.85 10.50
N ALA A 128 -7.45 -7.41 9.26
CA ALA A 128 -8.03 -6.18 8.77
C ALA A 128 -9.56 -6.18 8.93
N ARG A 129 -10.22 -7.29 8.54
CA ARG A 129 -11.66 -7.47 8.74
C ARG A 129 -12.05 -7.42 10.22
N ARG A 130 -11.28 -8.06 11.09
CA ARG A 130 -11.56 -8.09 12.54
C ARG A 130 -11.54 -6.67 13.13
N VAL A 131 -10.52 -5.87 12.84
CA VAL A 131 -10.36 -4.55 13.48
C VAL A 131 -11.18 -3.44 12.83
N LEU A 132 -11.61 -3.60 11.57
CA LEU A 132 -12.52 -2.67 10.91
C LEU A 132 -13.93 -2.80 11.49
N ARG A 133 -14.60 -1.66 11.63
CA ARG A 133 -16.05 -1.59 11.94
C ARG A 133 -16.87 -2.19 10.80
N PRO A 134 -18.11 -2.62 11.04
CA PRO A 134 -19.07 -2.91 9.96
C PRO A 134 -19.12 -1.73 8.98
N GLY A 135 -19.04 -2.03 7.68
CA GLY A 135 -18.97 -1.01 6.63
C GLY A 135 -17.63 -0.26 6.52
N GLY A 136 -16.66 -0.52 7.40
CA GLY A 136 -15.32 0.07 7.35
C GLY A 136 -14.54 -0.33 6.10
N LEU A 137 -13.52 0.44 5.74
CA LEU A 137 -12.86 0.34 4.45
C LEU A 137 -11.42 -0.16 4.57
N LEU A 138 -11.04 -1.04 3.67
CA LEU A 138 -9.66 -1.35 3.32
C LEU A 138 -9.35 -0.61 2.01
N ALA A 139 -8.49 0.40 2.07
CA ALA A 139 -8.08 1.23 0.95
C ALA A 139 -6.64 0.89 0.55
N CYS A 140 -6.47 0.35 -0.64
CA CYS A 140 -5.21 -0.23 -1.08
C CYS A 140 -4.67 0.46 -2.32
N SER A 141 -3.35 0.51 -2.42
CA SER A 141 -2.65 0.72 -3.68
C SER A 141 -1.47 -0.22 -3.78
N ASP A 142 -1.33 -0.94 -4.91
CA ASP A 142 -0.24 -1.90 -5.06
C ASP A 142 0.04 -2.23 -6.52
N LEU A 143 1.13 -2.96 -6.74
CA LEU A 143 1.43 -3.54 -8.03
C LEU A 143 0.40 -4.62 -8.39
N TYR A 144 0.01 -4.66 -9.65
CA TYR A 144 -0.86 -5.71 -10.15
C TYR A 144 -0.39 -6.24 -11.51
N ARG A 145 -0.74 -7.47 -11.83
CA ARG A 145 -0.49 -8.05 -13.15
C ARG A 145 -1.55 -7.57 -14.13
N ARG A 146 -1.08 -6.99 -15.23
CA ARG A 146 -1.92 -6.67 -16.39
C ARG A 146 -2.07 -7.90 -17.27
N GLY A 147 -3.14 -7.94 -18.06
CA GLY A 147 -3.41 -9.00 -19.00
C GLY A 147 -4.48 -9.97 -18.52
N GLU A 148 -4.98 -10.76 -19.46
CA GLU A 148 -6.03 -11.76 -19.24
C GLU A 148 -5.48 -12.99 -18.48
N GLU A 149 -6.37 -13.69 -17.79
CA GLU A 149 -6.07 -14.96 -17.14
C GLU A 149 -5.54 -15.98 -18.15
N GLY A 150 -4.45 -16.66 -17.78
CA GLY A 150 -3.90 -17.76 -18.59
C GLY A 150 -2.66 -17.43 -19.43
N ILE A 151 -2.26 -16.18 -19.57
CA ILE A 151 -0.99 -15.84 -20.18
C ILE A 151 0.14 -16.11 -19.15
N LEU A 152 0.99 -17.08 -19.43
CA LEU A 152 2.22 -17.34 -18.65
C LEU A 152 3.19 -16.14 -18.82
N VAL A 153 2.99 -15.10 -18.01
CA VAL A 153 3.98 -14.04 -17.88
C VAL A 153 5.07 -14.55 -16.93
N PRO A 154 6.36 -14.42 -17.26
CA PRO A 154 7.42 -14.75 -16.33
C PRO A 154 7.16 -14.10 -14.98
N GLN A 155 7.20 -14.87 -13.89
CA GLN A 155 6.95 -14.33 -12.56
C GLN A 155 7.91 -13.16 -12.29
N PRO A 156 7.39 -11.97 -11.97
CA PRO A 156 8.26 -10.85 -11.67
C PRO A 156 9.08 -11.14 -10.42
N ALA A 157 10.27 -10.55 -10.34
CA ALA A 157 11.13 -10.66 -9.18
C ALA A 157 10.92 -9.46 -8.23
N GLY A 158 11.43 -9.57 -7.02
CA GLY A 158 11.42 -8.47 -6.05
C GLY A 158 10.03 -8.09 -5.55
N CYS A 159 9.73 -6.80 -5.47
CA CYS A 159 8.45 -6.30 -4.95
C CYS A 159 7.23 -6.68 -5.82
N ALA A 160 7.45 -6.99 -7.10
CA ALA A 160 6.39 -7.42 -7.99
C ALA A 160 6.09 -8.93 -7.92
N ALA A 161 6.88 -9.70 -7.16
CA ALA A 161 6.71 -11.16 -7.07
C ALA A 161 5.33 -11.58 -6.53
N GLY A 162 4.75 -10.79 -5.63
CA GLY A 162 3.42 -11.01 -5.08
C GLY A 162 2.30 -10.26 -5.81
N ALA A 163 2.60 -9.58 -6.93
CA ALA A 163 1.59 -8.89 -7.71
C ALA A 163 0.60 -9.90 -8.30
N ARG A 164 -0.69 -9.65 -8.11
CA ARG A 164 -1.80 -10.48 -8.58
C ARG A 164 -2.57 -9.78 -9.69
N SER A 165 -3.36 -10.52 -10.46
CA SER A 165 -4.32 -9.90 -11.39
C SER A 165 -5.41 -9.12 -10.63
N ARG A 166 -6.18 -8.31 -11.33
CA ARG A 166 -7.35 -7.65 -10.74
C ARG A 166 -8.33 -8.70 -10.19
N ALA A 167 -8.58 -9.77 -10.93
CA ALA A 167 -9.48 -10.84 -10.53
C ALA A 167 -8.99 -11.53 -9.26
N ASP A 168 -7.70 -11.89 -9.19
CA ASP A 168 -7.11 -12.52 -8.00
C ASP A 168 -7.17 -11.62 -6.76
N TRP A 169 -6.91 -10.29 -6.91
CA TRP A 169 -7.04 -9.35 -5.79
C TRP A 169 -8.49 -9.23 -5.32
N THR A 170 -9.44 -9.21 -6.27
CA THR A 170 -10.87 -9.16 -5.95
C THR A 170 -11.30 -10.42 -5.22
N ALA A 171 -10.99 -11.60 -5.75
CA ALA A 171 -11.34 -12.88 -5.12
C ALA A 171 -10.76 -13.00 -3.70
N LEU A 172 -9.50 -12.62 -3.51
CA LEU A 172 -8.85 -12.67 -2.19
C LEU A 172 -9.52 -11.75 -1.16
N CYS A 173 -9.98 -10.58 -1.60
CA CYS A 173 -10.74 -9.67 -0.73
C CYS A 173 -12.13 -10.27 -0.41
N GLU A 174 -12.83 -10.82 -1.39
CA GLU A 174 -14.16 -11.43 -1.22
C GLU A 174 -14.10 -12.66 -0.31
N GLU A 175 -13.12 -13.54 -0.48
CA GLU A 175 -12.87 -14.68 0.41
C GLU A 175 -12.64 -14.25 1.87
N ALA A 176 -12.08 -13.06 2.08
CA ALA A 176 -11.89 -12.51 3.42
C ALA A 176 -13.11 -11.72 3.94
N GLY A 177 -14.23 -11.68 3.21
CA GLY A 177 -15.47 -10.99 3.60
C GLY A 177 -15.45 -9.49 3.37
N PHE A 178 -14.80 -9.06 2.29
CA PHE A 178 -14.85 -7.70 1.78
C PHE A 178 -15.53 -7.64 0.42
N ALA A 179 -16.34 -6.63 0.16
CA ALA A 179 -16.82 -6.31 -1.18
C ALA A 179 -15.91 -5.28 -1.84
N VAL A 180 -15.32 -5.61 -2.99
CA VAL A 180 -14.50 -4.66 -3.76
C VAL A 180 -15.43 -3.67 -4.47
N ARG A 181 -15.46 -2.44 -3.98
CA ARG A 181 -16.34 -1.35 -4.43
C ARG A 181 -15.76 -0.55 -5.59
N HIS A 182 -14.44 -0.47 -5.68
CA HIS A 182 -13.75 0.31 -6.71
C HIS A 182 -12.41 -0.33 -7.03
N PHE A 183 -12.02 -0.26 -8.30
CA PHE A 183 -10.69 -0.63 -8.77
C PHE A 183 -10.29 0.32 -9.91
N GLU A 184 -9.16 1.00 -9.78
CA GLU A 184 -8.67 2.01 -10.71
C GLU A 184 -7.21 1.75 -11.09
N ASP A 185 -6.88 1.82 -12.39
CA ASP A 185 -5.48 1.77 -12.86
C ASP A 185 -4.80 3.12 -12.58
N ALA A 186 -3.78 3.09 -11.75
CA ALA A 186 -2.92 4.22 -11.39
C ALA A 186 -1.50 4.07 -11.96
N SER A 187 -1.30 3.24 -12.97
CA SER A 187 0.01 2.97 -13.58
C SER A 187 0.76 4.21 -14.08
N PRO A 188 0.14 5.34 -14.43
CA PRO A 188 0.88 6.58 -14.68
C PRO A 188 1.75 7.02 -13.49
N ALA A 189 1.34 6.77 -12.25
CA ALA A 189 2.16 7.07 -11.07
C ALA A 189 3.42 6.18 -11.00
N LEU A 190 3.27 4.89 -11.32
CA LEU A 190 4.40 3.97 -11.43
C LEU A 190 5.36 4.37 -12.56
N ALA A 191 4.82 4.77 -13.71
CA ALA A 191 5.62 5.22 -14.85
C ALA A 191 6.44 6.48 -14.52
N ARG A 192 5.85 7.44 -13.79
CA ARG A 192 6.57 8.64 -13.32
C ARG A 192 7.74 8.27 -12.40
N LEU A 193 7.52 7.37 -11.44
CA LEU A 193 8.59 6.89 -10.55
C LEU A 193 9.67 6.14 -11.32
N ALA A 194 9.30 5.27 -12.26
CA ALA A 194 10.24 4.55 -13.10
C ALA A 194 11.09 5.50 -13.96
N ALA A 195 10.48 6.52 -14.54
CA ALA A 195 11.19 7.55 -15.30
C ALA A 195 12.19 8.31 -14.42
N ALA A 196 11.81 8.69 -13.20
CA ALA A 196 12.71 9.34 -12.25
C ALA A 196 13.90 8.44 -11.87
N LEU A 197 13.65 7.16 -11.63
CA LEU A 197 14.71 6.18 -11.34
C LEU A 197 15.70 6.05 -12.50
N VAL A 198 15.21 6.05 -13.76
CA VAL A 198 16.08 6.05 -14.95
C VAL A 198 16.90 7.33 -15.03
N TRP A 199 16.25 8.48 -14.86
CA TRP A 199 16.89 9.79 -14.94
C TRP A 199 18.02 9.97 -13.93
N TYR A 200 17.82 9.54 -12.72
CA TYR A 200 18.80 9.61 -11.64
C TYR A 200 19.79 8.43 -11.58
N GLY A 201 19.89 7.64 -12.66
CA GLY A 201 20.90 6.59 -12.79
C GLY A 201 20.60 5.27 -12.06
N ALA A 202 19.41 5.12 -11.47
CA ALA A 202 18.99 3.92 -10.75
C ALA A 202 18.36 2.84 -11.67
N ARG A 203 18.81 2.75 -12.93
CA ARG A 203 18.29 1.82 -13.95
C ARG A 203 18.33 0.35 -13.51
N GLN A 204 19.32 -0.03 -12.72
CA GLN A 204 19.43 -1.39 -12.20
C GLN A 204 18.28 -1.73 -11.24
N SER A 205 17.78 -0.77 -10.50
CA SER A 205 16.63 -0.92 -9.62
C SER A 205 15.35 -1.31 -10.39
N LEU A 206 15.19 -0.83 -11.62
CA LEU A 206 14.04 -1.19 -12.48
C LEU A 206 14.09 -2.64 -12.95
N ARG A 207 15.30 -3.17 -13.25
CA ARG A 207 15.46 -4.58 -13.62
C ARG A 207 15.10 -5.51 -12.47
N GLU A 208 15.47 -5.13 -11.26
CA GLU A 208 15.18 -5.90 -10.05
C GLU A 208 13.71 -5.85 -9.65
N TRP A 209 13.00 -4.84 -10.12
CA TRP A 209 11.55 -4.71 -10.00
C TRP A 209 10.77 -5.54 -11.03
N GLY A 210 11.46 -6.10 -12.02
CA GLY A 210 10.78 -6.71 -13.16
C GLY A 210 10.13 -5.69 -14.10
N LEU A 211 10.46 -4.40 -13.95
CA LEU A 211 9.92 -3.32 -14.79
C LEU A 211 10.71 -3.11 -16.09
N CYS A 212 11.94 -3.62 -16.17
CA CYS A 212 12.78 -3.62 -17.36
C CYS A 212 13.70 -4.85 -17.39
N GLY A 213 13.73 -5.59 -18.49
CA GLY A 213 14.64 -6.72 -18.72
C GLY A 213 14.64 -7.14 -20.19
N PRO A 214 15.65 -7.92 -20.65
CA PRO A 214 15.58 -8.61 -21.93
C PRO A 214 14.40 -9.59 -21.88
N GLY A 215 13.44 -9.44 -22.79
CA GLY A 215 12.19 -10.23 -22.78
C GLY A 215 11.00 -9.58 -22.08
N CYS A 216 11.08 -8.31 -21.67
CA CYS A 216 9.88 -7.54 -21.36
C CYS A 216 9.00 -7.55 -22.61
N GLY A 217 8.04 -8.48 -22.68
CA GLY A 217 6.96 -8.51 -23.65
C GLY A 217 6.26 -7.17 -23.75
N GLY A 218 5.26 -7.03 -24.62
CA GLY A 218 4.51 -5.80 -24.81
C GLY A 218 4.01 -5.18 -23.50
N ALA A 219 3.27 -4.11 -23.58
CA ALA A 219 2.75 -3.35 -22.43
C ALA A 219 2.02 -4.22 -21.39
N GLU A 220 1.43 -5.34 -21.81
CA GLU A 220 0.68 -6.31 -21.00
C GLU A 220 1.57 -7.14 -20.06
N ALA A 221 2.83 -7.37 -20.43
CA ALA A 221 3.79 -8.12 -19.59
C ALA A 221 4.41 -7.28 -18.46
N ARG A 222 4.14 -5.98 -18.41
CA ARG A 222 4.67 -5.07 -17.38
C ARG A 222 3.68 -4.97 -16.23
N PRO A 223 4.16 -5.03 -14.96
CA PRO A 223 3.28 -4.78 -13.84
C PRO A 223 2.64 -3.40 -13.97
N GLY A 224 1.35 -3.33 -13.66
CA GLY A 224 0.64 -2.10 -13.45
C GLY A 224 0.72 -1.67 -11.99
N TYR A 225 0.15 -0.52 -11.70
CA TYR A 225 -0.12 -0.02 -10.37
C TYR A 225 -1.59 0.32 -10.27
N ALA A 226 -2.27 -0.20 -9.27
CA ALA A 226 -3.69 0.02 -9.10
C ALA A 226 -3.97 0.55 -7.70
N LEU A 227 -5.11 1.19 -7.56
CA LEU A 227 -5.73 1.47 -6.28
C LEU A 227 -7.14 0.88 -6.24
N TRP A 228 -7.55 0.42 -5.06
CA TRP A 228 -8.89 -0.12 -4.88
C TRP A 228 -9.42 0.11 -3.47
N ILE A 229 -10.74 0.11 -3.37
CA ILE A 229 -11.48 0.19 -2.11
C ILE A 229 -12.24 -1.11 -1.93
N ALA A 230 -12.01 -1.77 -0.81
CA ALA A 230 -12.76 -2.94 -0.37
C ALA A 230 -13.49 -2.59 0.94
N GLN A 231 -14.78 -2.87 1.01
CA GLN A 231 -15.63 -2.57 2.16
C GLN A 231 -15.92 -3.84 2.94
N LYS A 232 -15.74 -3.81 4.26
CA LYS A 232 -16.14 -4.90 5.13
C LYS A 232 -17.64 -5.11 5.05
N GLU A 233 -18.03 -6.31 4.66
CA GLU A 233 -19.43 -6.74 4.71
C GLU A 233 -19.88 -7.04 6.14
N GLU A 234 -21.18 -6.90 6.40
CA GLU A 234 -21.78 -7.12 7.71
C GLU A 234 -21.59 -8.56 8.24
#